data_6b1d0bb33bb27ebb505f397264de3dad
#
_entry.id   6b1d0bb33bb27ebb505f397264de3dad
#
_cell.length_a   1.000
_cell.length_b   1.000
_cell.length_c   1.000
_cell.angle_alpha   90.00
_cell.angle_beta   90.00
_cell.angle_gamma   90.00
#
_symmetry.space_group_name_H-M   'P 1'
#
loop_
_entity.id
_entity.type
_entity.pdbx_description
1 polymer ?
#
loop_
_entity_poly.entity_id
_entity_poly.type
_entity_poly.pdbx_seq_one_letter_code
_entity_poly.pdbx_strand_id
1 'polypeptide(L)'
;MPFTRADVLTAAQRSLAAAGSHDRAGWIGLFTADGRVEDPVGSAPHHGRVAIGRFYDTFIGPRTITAHVDGDIVVGGAMSGNTGGTVIRDVELEIEMADALTMRVPTYIRYDLRTDGDELRISALSAFWELPAMVGQFAAGGLAAVPAGISLGRAMFGNQGLHGSLGFLAGFRGSGRGGKDVFARFLDGACAGDEVGMRRLLSDSSVTLGDGDPITTSDLLKHLSGGTWDKLIASGRYVAARVLRDGQRVVLIGEIAAVPGGDRVRISQVRMFAEVAPGASDVRT
;
A
#
# COMPACT_ATOMS: atom_id res chain seq x y z
N MET A 1 16.32 16.13 -17.94
CA MET A 1 16.60 14.72 -18.32
C MET A 1 15.48 13.83 -17.81
N PRO A 2 15.13 12.74 -18.49
CA PRO A 2 14.16 11.80 -17.95
C PRO A 2 14.72 11.16 -16.68
N PHE A 3 13.87 10.96 -15.67
CA PHE A 3 14.26 10.32 -14.42
C PHE A 3 14.46 8.82 -14.63
N THR A 4 15.51 8.30 -14.00
CA THR A 4 15.83 6.87 -14.02
C THR A 4 14.99 6.12 -12.98
N ARG A 5 14.99 4.77 -13.07
CA ARG A 5 14.41 3.90 -12.04
C ARG A 5 15.03 4.16 -10.64
N ALA A 6 16.33 4.42 -10.59
CA ALA A 6 17.02 4.73 -9.34
C ALA A 6 16.55 6.06 -8.74
N ASP A 7 16.26 7.06 -9.57
CA ASP A 7 15.73 8.35 -9.11
C ASP A 7 14.32 8.18 -8.51
N VAL A 8 13.46 7.36 -9.14
CA VAL A 8 12.13 7.03 -8.65
C VAL A 8 12.20 6.34 -7.29
N LEU A 9 13.10 5.35 -7.15
CA LEU A 9 13.31 4.65 -5.88
C LEU A 9 13.84 5.60 -4.81
N THR A 10 14.84 6.41 -5.12
CA THR A 10 15.44 7.38 -4.19
C THR A 10 14.40 8.38 -3.69
N ALA A 11 13.53 8.87 -4.57
CA ALA A 11 12.46 9.80 -4.18
C ALA A 11 11.49 9.16 -3.17
N ALA A 12 11.10 7.89 -3.37
CA ALA A 12 10.26 7.16 -2.42
C ALA A 12 10.96 6.88 -1.07
N GLN A 13 12.27 6.59 -1.09
CA GLN A 13 13.07 6.31 0.11
C GLN A 13 13.13 7.49 1.07
N ARG A 14 13.11 8.72 0.57
CA ARG A 14 13.12 9.94 1.39
C ARG A 14 11.95 10.01 2.38
N SER A 15 10.80 9.40 2.05
CA SER A 15 9.62 9.45 2.91
C SER A 15 9.84 8.79 4.27
N LEU A 16 10.34 7.56 4.30
CA LEU A 16 10.62 6.87 5.56
C LEU A 16 11.82 7.48 6.29
N ALA A 17 12.82 7.96 5.55
CA ALA A 17 13.97 8.65 6.15
C ALA A 17 13.54 9.94 6.88
N ALA A 18 12.71 10.78 6.25
CA ALA A 18 12.20 11.99 6.85
C ALA A 18 11.25 11.72 8.04
N ALA A 19 10.43 10.65 7.95
CA ALA A 19 9.57 10.23 9.05
C ALA A 19 10.41 9.77 10.26
N GLY A 20 11.41 8.90 10.05
CA GLY A 20 12.27 8.39 11.12
C GLY A 20 13.17 9.45 11.77
N SER A 21 13.57 10.49 11.03
CA SER A 21 14.35 11.61 11.55
C SER A 21 13.50 12.74 12.13
N HIS A 22 12.19 12.61 12.16
CA HIS A 22 11.22 13.65 12.58
C HIS A 22 11.34 14.96 11.78
N ASP A 23 11.82 14.89 10.53
CA ASP A 23 11.87 16.03 9.62
C ASP A 23 10.49 16.32 9.00
N ARG A 24 9.66 17.03 9.77
CA ARG A 24 8.30 17.41 9.36
C ARG A 24 8.28 18.21 8.05
N ALA A 25 9.14 19.21 7.96
CA ALA A 25 9.16 20.10 6.79
C ALA A 25 9.64 19.35 5.53
N GLY A 26 10.70 18.58 5.67
CA GLY A 26 11.20 17.72 4.63
C GLY A 26 10.15 16.70 4.17
N TRP A 27 9.48 16.01 5.11
CA TRP A 27 8.45 15.02 4.76
C TRP A 27 7.29 15.62 3.96
N ILE A 28 6.72 16.75 4.43
CA ILE A 28 5.64 17.45 3.71
C ILE A 28 6.12 17.97 2.35
N GLY A 29 7.37 18.43 2.28
CA GLY A 29 8.01 18.92 1.06
C GLY A 29 8.16 17.87 -0.04
N LEU A 30 8.16 16.57 0.30
CA LEU A 30 8.21 15.49 -0.68
C LEU A 30 6.94 15.40 -1.56
N PHE A 31 5.82 15.96 -1.10
CA PHE A 31 4.55 15.87 -1.82
C PHE A 31 4.36 17.01 -2.82
N THR A 32 3.66 16.71 -3.91
CA THR A 32 3.13 17.74 -4.80
C THR A 32 2.12 18.62 -4.06
N ALA A 33 1.80 19.81 -4.59
CA ALA A 33 0.86 20.73 -3.95
C ALA A 33 -0.55 20.12 -3.73
N ASP A 34 -0.99 19.28 -4.67
CA ASP A 34 -2.23 18.52 -4.67
C ASP A 34 -2.07 17.08 -4.19
N GLY A 35 -0.93 16.76 -3.57
CA GLY A 35 -0.58 15.41 -3.11
C GLY A 35 -1.64 14.81 -2.18
N ARG A 36 -1.66 13.47 -2.12
CA ARG A 36 -2.64 12.71 -1.33
C ARG A 36 -1.93 11.68 -0.45
N VAL A 37 -2.40 11.56 0.78
CA VAL A 37 -2.03 10.46 1.69
C VAL A 37 -3.28 9.71 2.11
N GLU A 38 -3.29 8.40 1.94
CA GLU A 38 -4.33 7.49 2.40
C GLU A 38 -3.69 6.39 3.26
N ASP A 39 -3.84 6.48 4.57
CA ASP A 39 -3.15 5.66 5.55
C ASP A 39 -4.05 5.40 6.79
N PRO A 40 -4.61 4.19 6.97
CA PRO A 40 -4.58 3.09 6.00
C PRO A 40 -5.47 3.33 4.79
N VAL A 41 -5.22 2.58 3.71
CA VAL A 41 -6.13 2.54 2.56
C VAL A 41 -7.52 2.12 3.01
N GLY A 42 -8.55 2.84 2.55
CA GLY A 42 -9.94 2.71 3.02
C GLY A 42 -10.33 3.74 4.07
N SER A 43 -9.37 4.48 4.64
CA SER A 43 -9.65 5.68 5.42
C SER A 43 -9.90 6.90 4.53
N ALA A 44 -10.38 8.00 5.10
CA ALA A 44 -10.52 9.24 4.36
C ALA A 44 -9.14 9.79 3.96
N PRO A 45 -8.88 10.05 2.68
CA PRO A 45 -7.59 10.55 2.22
C PRO A 45 -7.35 12.02 2.63
N HIS A 46 -6.09 12.34 2.91
CA HIS A 46 -5.63 13.69 3.23
C HIS A 46 -5.09 14.37 1.96
N HIS A 47 -5.76 15.40 1.47
CA HIS A 47 -5.42 16.09 0.24
C HIS A 47 -4.70 17.41 0.49
N GLY A 48 -3.60 17.63 -0.24
CA GLY A 48 -2.80 18.84 -0.19
C GLY A 48 -1.92 18.96 1.06
N ARG A 49 -0.88 19.78 0.96
CA ARG A 49 0.17 19.87 1.99
C ARG A 49 -0.34 20.24 3.39
N VAL A 50 -1.42 21.01 3.49
CA VAL A 50 -2.00 21.39 4.78
C VAL A 50 -2.60 20.19 5.49
N ALA A 51 -3.42 19.38 4.80
CA ALA A 51 -4.02 18.18 5.37
C ALA A 51 -2.97 17.09 5.64
N ILE A 52 -1.98 16.95 4.74
CA ILE A 52 -0.82 16.08 4.89
C ILE A 52 0.00 16.47 6.13
N GLY A 53 0.19 17.78 6.38
CA GLY A 53 0.86 18.26 7.59
C GLY A 53 0.10 17.90 8.88
N ARG A 54 -1.23 18.01 8.87
CA ARG A 54 -2.07 17.59 10.02
C ARG A 54 -2.01 16.06 10.24
N PHE A 55 -1.94 15.30 9.16
CA PHE A 55 -1.72 13.85 9.24
C PHE A 55 -0.38 13.55 9.90
N TYR A 56 0.71 14.20 9.47
CA TYR A 56 2.03 14.06 10.07
C TYR A 56 2.01 14.36 11.57
N ASP A 57 1.42 15.49 11.95
CA ASP A 57 1.34 15.94 13.36
C ASP A 57 0.51 15.00 14.24
N THR A 58 -0.39 14.22 13.63
CA THR A 58 -1.25 13.26 14.35
C THR A 58 -0.61 11.89 14.46
N PHE A 59 -0.03 11.38 13.36
CA PHE A 59 0.31 9.95 13.25
C PHE A 59 1.82 9.68 13.18
N ILE A 60 2.63 10.60 12.66
CA ILE A 60 4.07 10.40 12.49
C ILE A 60 4.87 11.12 13.58
N GLY A 61 4.72 12.43 13.69
CA GLY A 61 5.54 13.27 14.56
C GLY A 61 5.60 12.86 16.04
N PRO A 62 4.49 12.41 16.66
CA PRO A 62 4.48 11.99 18.06
C PRO A 62 5.06 10.58 18.33
N ARG A 63 5.59 9.89 17.32
CA ARG A 63 5.99 8.47 17.43
C ARG A 63 7.39 8.24 16.87
N THR A 64 8.09 7.27 17.44
CA THR A 64 9.28 6.71 16.82
C THR A 64 8.86 5.62 15.87
N ILE A 65 9.21 5.76 14.58
CA ILE A 65 8.87 4.80 13.55
C ILE A 65 10.16 4.25 12.95
N THR A 66 10.37 2.94 13.12
CA THR A 66 11.46 2.22 12.49
C THR A 66 10.90 1.36 11.35
N ALA A 67 11.47 1.49 10.17
CA ALA A 67 11.04 0.76 8.99
C ALA A 67 12.00 -0.40 8.68
N HIS A 68 11.49 -1.64 8.74
CA HIS A 68 12.19 -2.84 8.33
C HIS A 68 11.76 -3.20 6.91
N VAL A 69 12.53 -2.74 5.92
CA VAL A 69 12.19 -2.88 4.50
C VAL A 69 12.61 -4.25 4.00
N ASP A 70 11.65 -5.04 3.52
CA ASP A 70 11.87 -6.34 2.89
C ASP A 70 12.25 -6.20 1.41
N GLY A 71 11.76 -5.16 0.74
CA GLY A 71 12.13 -4.84 -0.64
C GLY A 71 11.20 -3.83 -1.31
N ASP A 72 11.62 -3.41 -2.50
CA ASP A 72 10.91 -2.43 -3.31
C ASP A 72 10.67 -2.97 -4.73
N ILE A 73 9.49 -2.72 -5.27
CA ILE A 73 9.18 -2.93 -6.69
C ILE A 73 8.99 -1.56 -7.32
N VAL A 74 9.76 -1.26 -8.35
CA VAL A 74 9.68 0.01 -9.08
C VAL A 74 9.09 -0.23 -10.46
N VAL A 75 8.02 0.49 -10.78
CA VAL A 75 7.35 0.46 -12.09
C VAL A 75 7.38 1.87 -12.69
N GLY A 76 7.80 2.00 -13.94
CA GLY A 76 7.95 3.30 -14.61
C GLY A 76 9.39 3.82 -14.60
N GLY A 77 9.58 5.06 -14.98
CA GLY A 77 10.87 5.71 -15.24
C GLY A 77 11.13 5.88 -16.73
N ALA A 78 12.36 6.21 -17.13
CA ALA A 78 12.77 6.62 -18.48
C ALA A 78 12.39 5.63 -19.61
N MET A 79 12.20 4.36 -19.30
CA MET A 79 11.85 3.31 -20.27
C MET A 79 10.40 3.39 -20.78
N SER A 80 9.52 4.15 -20.12
CA SER A 80 8.10 4.22 -20.45
C SER A 80 7.65 5.56 -21.05
N GLY A 81 8.57 6.48 -21.35
CA GLY A 81 8.19 7.84 -21.78
C GLY A 81 7.41 8.61 -20.72
N ASN A 82 7.32 8.09 -19.51
CA ASN A 82 6.49 8.59 -18.43
C ASN A 82 7.28 9.58 -17.55
N THR A 83 6.63 10.66 -17.16
CA THR A 83 7.20 11.72 -16.31
C THR A 83 7.19 11.36 -14.81
N GLY A 84 7.09 10.07 -14.47
CA GLY A 84 7.02 9.60 -13.10
C GLY A 84 7.13 8.08 -12.99
N GLY A 85 6.75 7.54 -11.83
CA GLY A 85 6.75 6.11 -11.59
C GLY A 85 6.04 5.73 -10.31
N THR A 86 5.85 4.43 -10.10
CA THR A 86 5.26 3.85 -8.89
C THR A 86 6.29 3.00 -8.17
N VAL A 87 6.37 3.15 -6.86
CA VAL A 87 7.14 2.25 -5.99
C VAL A 87 6.18 1.53 -5.06
N ILE A 88 6.24 0.20 -5.04
CA ILE A 88 5.58 -0.61 -4.02
C ILE A 88 6.66 -1.06 -3.04
N ARG A 89 6.59 -0.59 -1.83
CA ARG A 89 7.49 -0.96 -0.74
C ARG A 89 6.85 -2.02 0.14
N ASP A 90 7.52 -3.12 0.28
CA ASP A 90 7.22 -4.17 1.24
C ASP A 90 7.99 -3.89 2.53
N VAL A 91 7.29 -3.64 3.64
CA VAL A 91 7.90 -3.16 4.87
C VAL A 91 7.14 -3.65 6.10
N GLU A 92 7.84 -3.89 7.21
CA GLU A 92 7.25 -3.94 8.54
C GLU A 92 7.57 -2.63 9.26
N LEU A 93 6.55 -1.93 9.73
CA LEU A 93 6.72 -0.72 10.54
C LEU A 93 6.70 -1.11 12.02
N GLU A 94 7.78 -0.79 12.72
CA GLU A 94 7.87 -0.84 14.17
C GLU A 94 7.57 0.55 14.71
N ILE A 95 6.47 0.67 15.47
CA ILE A 95 5.93 1.95 15.95
C ILE A 95 5.94 1.94 17.46
N GLU A 96 6.75 2.80 18.05
CA GLU A 96 6.76 3.04 19.49
C GLU A 96 5.67 4.06 19.84
N MET A 97 4.71 3.60 20.63
CA MET A 97 3.56 4.38 21.11
C MET A 97 3.73 4.69 22.60
N ALA A 98 4.52 5.70 22.96
CA ALA A 98 4.96 5.93 24.34
C ALA A 98 5.91 4.83 24.89
N ASP A 99 6.51 5.06 26.07
CA ASP A 99 7.65 4.31 26.61
C ASP A 99 7.44 2.80 26.84
N ALA A 100 6.22 2.29 26.67
CA ALA A 100 5.88 0.91 27.05
C ALA A 100 5.15 0.10 25.97
N LEU A 101 4.86 0.66 24.81
CA LEU A 101 4.09 -0.04 23.77
C LEU A 101 4.75 0.08 22.39
N THR A 102 5.31 -1.04 21.92
CA THR A 102 5.81 -1.16 20.55
C THR A 102 4.86 -2.05 19.75
N MET A 103 4.46 -1.59 18.57
CA MET A 103 3.63 -2.35 17.64
C MET A 103 4.40 -2.66 16.39
N ARG A 104 4.19 -3.86 15.83
CA ARG A 104 4.71 -4.28 14.53
C ARG A 104 3.57 -4.38 13.54
N VAL A 105 3.67 -3.60 12.48
CA VAL A 105 2.61 -3.44 11.48
C VAL A 105 3.13 -3.84 10.11
N PRO A 106 2.83 -5.07 9.65
CA PRO A 106 3.13 -5.46 8.28
C PRO A 106 2.39 -4.55 7.31
N THR A 107 3.12 -3.97 6.36
CA THR A 107 2.59 -2.89 5.50
C THR A 107 3.11 -3.04 4.08
N TYR A 108 2.27 -2.72 3.09
CA TYR A 108 2.73 -2.33 1.76
C TYR A 108 2.49 -0.83 1.61
N ILE A 109 3.52 -0.08 1.21
CA ILE A 109 3.37 1.34 0.92
C ILE A 109 3.54 1.53 -0.59
N ARG A 110 2.52 2.09 -1.21
CA ARG A 110 2.55 2.51 -2.59
C ARG A 110 2.84 4.00 -2.66
N TYR A 111 3.87 4.36 -3.39
CA TYR A 111 4.22 5.72 -3.75
C TYR A 111 3.97 5.92 -5.25
N ASP A 112 3.11 6.84 -5.60
CA ASP A 112 2.97 7.32 -6.96
C ASP A 112 3.74 8.64 -7.07
N LEU A 113 4.73 8.68 -7.96
CA LEU A 113 5.62 9.82 -8.14
C LEU A 113 5.40 10.44 -9.50
N ARG A 114 5.47 11.75 -9.55
CA ARG A 114 5.46 12.51 -10.80
C ARG A 114 6.46 13.65 -10.77
N THR A 115 6.82 14.15 -11.92
CA THR A 115 7.64 15.33 -12.06
C THR A 115 6.88 16.57 -11.60
N ASP A 116 7.50 17.38 -10.75
CA ASP A 116 7.01 18.67 -10.28
C ASP A 116 8.19 19.67 -10.35
N GLY A 117 8.21 20.52 -11.38
CA GLY A 117 9.41 21.25 -11.76
C GLY A 117 10.54 20.32 -12.20
N ASP A 118 11.71 20.44 -11.59
CA ASP A 118 12.89 19.63 -11.87
C ASP A 118 13.06 18.44 -10.92
N GLU A 119 12.06 18.16 -10.06
CA GLU A 119 12.14 17.12 -9.05
C GLU A 119 11.02 16.07 -9.22
N LEU A 120 11.31 14.83 -8.74
CA LEU A 120 10.27 13.84 -8.50
C LEU A 120 9.63 14.08 -7.14
N ARG A 121 8.30 14.24 -7.12
CA ARG A 121 7.51 14.38 -5.90
C ARG A 121 6.41 13.35 -5.82
N ILE A 122 6.00 13.04 -4.60
CA ILE A 122 4.93 12.08 -4.32
C ILE A 122 3.59 12.75 -4.62
N SER A 123 2.87 12.22 -5.61
CA SER A 123 1.50 12.64 -5.92
C SER A 123 0.47 11.86 -5.10
N ALA A 124 0.78 10.60 -4.75
CA ALA A 124 -0.04 9.82 -3.83
C ALA A 124 0.84 8.87 -3.00
N LEU A 125 0.53 8.76 -1.71
CA LEU A 125 1.00 7.74 -0.79
C LEU A 125 -0.20 6.94 -0.32
N SER A 126 -0.17 5.62 -0.50
CA SER A 126 -1.22 4.71 -0.07
C SER A 126 -0.61 3.58 0.76
N ALA A 127 -0.93 3.54 2.05
CA ALA A 127 -0.41 2.52 2.97
C ALA A 127 -1.47 1.44 3.21
N PHE A 128 -1.12 0.19 2.89
CA PHE A 128 -1.99 -0.97 3.09
C PHE A 128 -1.56 -1.71 4.34
N TRP A 129 -2.37 -1.66 5.38
CA TRP A 129 -2.20 -2.39 6.63
C TRP A 129 -3.55 -2.60 7.31
N GLU A 130 -3.60 -3.54 8.26
CA GLU A 130 -4.85 -3.95 8.88
C GLU A 130 -5.14 -3.15 10.16
N LEU A 131 -6.03 -2.17 10.08
CA LEU A 131 -6.45 -1.37 11.23
C LEU A 131 -7.02 -2.23 12.39
N PRO A 132 -7.84 -3.26 12.16
CA PRO A 132 -8.32 -4.12 13.24
C PRO A 132 -7.19 -4.89 13.95
N ALA A 133 -6.17 -5.34 13.22
CA ALA A 133 -5.03 -6.05 13.79
C ALA A 133 -4.19 -5.12 14.68
N MET A 134 -3.94 -3.89 14.22
CA MET A 134 -3.23 -2.88 15.01
C MET A 134 -4.00 -2.51 16.28
N VAL A 135 -5.32 -2.30 16.19
CA VAL A 135 -6.16 -2.03 17.37
C VAL A 135 -6.16 -3.23 18.32
N GLY A 136 -6.12 -4.46 17.81
CA GLY A 136 -5.98 -5.66 18.63
C GLY A 136 -4.64 -5.70 19.40
N GLN A 137 -3.52 -5.39 18.75
CA GLN A 137 -2.22 -5.27 19.41
C GLN A 137 -2.23 -4.18 20.48
N PHE A 138 -2.82 -3.03 20.16
CA PHE A 138 -2.97 -1.91 21.09
C PHE A 138 -3.78 -2.33 22.33
N ALA A 139 -4.91 -2.99 22.15
CA ALA A 139 -5.75 -3.48 23.24
C ALA A 139 -5.03 -4.55 24.10
N ALA A 140 -4.22 -5.40 23.48
CA ALA A 140 -3.41 -6.40 24.19
C ALA A 140 -2.34 -5.77 25.11
N GLY A 141 -1.94 -4.51 24.88
CA GLY A 141 -1.07 -3.73 25.75
C GLY A 141 -1.71 -3.36 27.10
N GLY A 142 -3.02 -3.58 27.30
CA GLY A 142 -3.70 -3.37 28.56
C GLY A 142 -3.57 -1.96 29.12
N LEU A 143 -3.22 -1.85 30.42
CA LEU A 143 -3.06 -0.55 31.09
C LEU A 143 -1.93 0.31 30.51
N ALA A 144 -0.90 -0.30 29.93
CA ALA A 144 0.21 0.43 29.30
C ALA A 144 -0.25 1.18 28.02
N ALA A 145 -1.32 0.73 27.37
CA ALA A 145 -1.87 1.39 26.20
C ALA A 145 -2.73 2.63 26.51
N VAL A 146 -3.20 2.81 27.76
CA VAL A 146 -4.14 3.89 28.12
C VAL A 146 -3.54 5.28 27.86
N PRO A 147 -2.30 5.62 28.30
CA PRO A 147 -1.73 6.94 28.03
C PRO A 147 -1.57 7.22 26.54
N ALA A 148 -1.13 6.20 25.77
CA ALA A 148 -0.97 6.28 24.32
C ALA A 148 -2.33 6.49 23.61
N GLY A 149 -3.40 5.84 24.07
CA GLY A 149 -4.77 6.01 23.57
C GLY A 149 -5.32 7.41 23.81
N ILE A 150 -5.11 7.95 25.00
CA ILE A 150 -5.51 9.33 25.33
C ILE A 150 -4.75 10.34 24.47
N SER A 151 -3.44 10.15 24.31
CA SER A 151 -2.59 11.01 23.48
C SER A 151 -3.03 10.98 22.02
N LEU A 152 -3.25 9.78 21.46
CA LEU A 152 -3.74 9.61 20.09
C LEU A 152 -5.12 10.26 19.91
N GLY A 153 -6.04 10.03 20.83
CA GLY A 153 -7.37 10.64 20.80
C GLY A 153 -7.31 12.17 20.78
N ARG A 154 -6.50 12.77 21.67
CA ARG A 154 -6.30 14.22 21.69
C ARG A 154 -5.70 14.75 20.40
N ALA A 155 -4.68 14.08 19.85
CA ALA A 155 -4.05 14.47 18.59
C ALA A 155 -5.03 14.38 17.42
N MET A 156 -5.84 13.32 17.35
CA MET A 156 -6.88 13.17 16.33
C MET A 156 -7.92 14.28 16.39
N PHE A 157 -8.48 14.55 17.56
CA PHE A 157 -9.48 15.63 17.71
C PHE A 157 -8.88 17.03 17.50
N GLY A 158 -7.67 17.27 17.99
CA GLY A 158 -7.00 18.56 17.85
C GLY A 158 -6.59 18.89 16.43
N ASN A 159 -6.01 17.92 15.71
CA ASN A 159 -5.43 18.16 14.39
C ASN A 159 -6.41 17.88 13.24
N GLN A 160 -7.32 16.92 13.40
CA GLN A 160 -8.21 16.46 12.31
C GLN A 160 -9.68 16.80 12.54
N GLY A 161 -10.06 17.15 13.76
CA GLY A 161 -11.46 17.41 14.14
C GLY A 161 -12.34 16.15 14.06
N LEU A 162 -13.66 16.32 14.25
CA LEU A 162 -14.62 15.22 14.26
C LEU A 162 -14.71 14.47 12.91
N HIS A 163 -14.70 15.21 11.79
CA HIS A 163 -14.82 14.61 10.46
C HIS A 163 -13.59 13.76 10.10
N GLY A 164 -12.39 14.23 10.41
CA GLY A 164 -11.16 13.47 10.18
C GLY A 164 -11.08 12.22 11.05
N SER A 165 -11.49 12.32 12.30
CA SER A 165 -11.53 11.18 13.24
C SER A 165 -12.53 10.10 12.79
N LEU A 166 -13.72 10.48 12.33
CA LEU A 166 -14.70 9.57 11.76
C LEU A 166 -14.23 8.97 10.42
N GLY A 167 -13.51 9.76 9.62
CA GLY A 167 -12.92 9.32 8.37
C GLY A 167 -11.86 8.23 8.57
N PHE A 168 -11.07 8.31 9.63
CA PHE A 168 -10.11 7.26 10.01
C PHE A 168 -10.84 5.95 10.39
N LEU A 169 -11.95 6.04 11.12
CA LEU A 169 -12.75 4.87 11.48
C LEU A 169 -13.41 4.19 10.28
N ALA A 170 -13.51 4.85 9.13
CA ALA A 170 -13.97 4.21 7.90
C ALA A 170 -13.02 3.08 7.45
N GLY A 171 -11.75 3.11 7.83
CA GLY A 171 -10.78 2.03 7.62
C GLY A 171 -11.16 0.68 8.28
N PHE A 172 -12.11 0.68 9.26
CA PHE A 172 -12.69 -0.57 9.77
C PHE A 172 -13.71 -1.20 8.81
N ARG A 173 -14.24 -0.43 7.84
CA ARG A 173 -15.17 -0.94 6.82
C ARG A 173 -14.36 -1.45 5.64
N GLY A 174 -14.09 -2.73 5.61
CA GLY A 174 -13.26 -3.33 4.57
C GLY A 174 -13.80 -4.67 4.07
N SER A 175 -13.06 -5.26 3.16
CA SER A 175 -13.33 -6.59 2.61
C SER A 175 -13.29 -7.69 3.68
N GLY A 176 -12.68 -7.42 4.83
CA GLY A 176 -12.61 -8.29 5.98
C GLY A 176 -12.09 -9.70 5.68
N ARG A 177 -12.54 -10.69 6.46
CA ARG A 177 -12.16 -12.10 6.25
C ARG A 177 -12.61 -12.63 4.89
N GLY A 178 -13.84 -12.30 4.45
CA GLY A 178 -14.34 -12.77 3.16
C GLY A 178 -13.50 -12.33 1.98
N GLY A 179 -12.98 -11.10 2.01
CA GLY A 179 -12.04 -10.60 1.01
C GLY A 179 -10.71 -11.35 1.04
N LYS A 180 -10.15 -11.59 2.22
CA LYS A 180 -8.92 -12.40 2.36
C LYS A 180 -9.12 -13.83 1.84
N ASP A 181 -10.24 -14.46 2.18
CA ASP A 181 -10.53 -15.86 1.80
C ASP A 181 -10.68 -16.02 0.28
N VAL A 182 -11.34 -15.07 -0.41
CA VAL A 182 -11.48 -15.14 -1.87
C VAL A 182 -10.15 -14.86 -2.55
N PHE A 183 -9.36 -13.93 -2.01
CA PHE A 183 -8.07 -13.59 -2.59
C PHE A 183 -7.01 -14.67 -2.31
N ALA A 184 -7.02 -15.32 -1.14
CA ALA A 184 -6.18 -16.47 -0.84
C ALA A 184 -6.43 -17.63 -1.80
N ARG A 185 -7.70 -17.98 -2.05
CA ARG A 185 -8.04 -19.01 -3.06
C ARG A 185 -7.56 -18.66 -4.46
N PHE A 186 -7.64 -17.38 -4.83
CA PHE A 186 -7.07 -16.89 -6.08
C PHE A 186 -5.55 -17.10 -6.13
N LEU A 187 -4.83 -16.74 -5.07
CA LEU A 187 -3.37 -16.91 -4.97
C LEU A 187 -2.97 -18.38 -4.99
N ASP A 188 -3.69 -19.25 -4.26
CA ASP A 188 -3.47 -20.70 -4.26
C ASP A 188 -3.58 -21.28 -5.67
N GLY A 189 -4.67 -20.93 -6.38
CA GLY A 189 -4.87 -21.36 -7.77
C GLY A 189 -3.80 -20.81 -8.72
N ALA A 190 -3.42 -19.55 -8.55
CA ALA A 190 -2.40 -18.90 -9.36
C ALA A 190 -1.02 -19.56 -9.20
N CYS A 191 -0.61 -19.79 -7.96
CA CYS A 191 0.67 -20.44 -7.65
C CYS A 191 0.68 -21.92 -8.07
N ALA A 192 -0.47 -22.61 -7.99
CA ALA A 192 -0.63 -23.97 -8.48
C ALA A 192 -0.73 -24.09 -10.02
N GLY A 193 -0.88 -22.97 -10.74
CA GLY A 193 -1.06 -22.97 -12.20
C GLY A 193 -2.47 -23.37 -12.65
N ASP A 194 -3.49 -23.28 -11.78
CA ASP A 194 -4.89 -23.59 -12.10
C ASP A 194 -5.54 -22.44 -12.87
N GLU A 195 -5.29 -22.40 -14.17
CA GLU A 195 -5.85 -21.38 -15.07
C GLU A 195 -7.39 -21.39 -15.09
N VAL A 196 -8.01 -22.57 -15.00
CA VAL A 196 -9.47 -22.73 -15.09
C VAL A 196 -10.12 -22.17 -13.81
N GLY A 197 -9.61 -22.51 -12.64
CA GLY A 197 -10.07 -21.98 -11.38
C GLY A 197 -9.88 -20.45 -11.29
N MET A 198 -8.74 -19.96 -11.73
CA MET A 198 -8.49 -18.52 -11.78
C MET A 198 -9.45 -17.77 -12.71
N ARG A 199 -9.69 -18.27 -13.94
CA ARG A 199 -10.65 -17.65 -14.87
C ARG A 199 -12.05 -17.56 -14.27
N ARG A 200 -12.47 -18.56 -13.48
CA ARG A 200 -13.76 -18.52 -12.78
C ARG A 200 -13.80 -17.44 -11.68
N LEU A 201 -12.72 -17.30 -10.92
CA LEU A 201 -12.63 -16.28 -9.88
C LEU A 201 -12.53 -14.85 -10.43
N LEU A 202 -11.96 -14.71 -11.63
CA LEU A 202 -11.72 -13.45 -12.33
C LEU A 202 -12.70 -13.18 -13.49
N SER A 203 -13.81 -13.92 -13.61
CA SER A 203 -14.70 -13.87 -14.80
C SER A 203 -15.17 -12.46 -15.16
N ASP A 204 -15.39 -11.60 -14.15
CA ASP A 204 -15.83 -10.22 -14.32
C ASP A 204 -14.80 -9.20 -13.81
N SER A 205 -13.52 -9.59 -13.77
CA SER A 205 -12.45 -8.80 -13.18
C SER A 205 -11.51 -8.26 -14.24
N SER A 206 -11.04 -7.04 -14.04
CA SER A 206 -9.90 -6.51 -14.80
C SER A 206 -8.58 -6.95 -14.15
N VAL A 207 -7.62 -7.34 -15.00
CA VAL A 207 -6.25 -7.65 -14.55
C VAL A 207 -5.30 -6.71 -15.29
N THR A 208 -4.45 -6.02 -14.56
CA THR A 208 -3.52 -5.04 -15.14
C THR A 208 -2.09 -5.23 -14.61
N LEU A 209 -1.12 -4.86 -15.45
CA LEU A 209 0.26 -4.63 -15.01
C LEU A 209 0.35 -3.19 -14.48
N GLY A 210 0.58 -3.04 -13.17
CA GLY A 210 0.43 -1.75 -12.51
C GLY A 210 -0.98 -1.17 -12.69
N ASP A 211 -1.06 0.12 -12.99
CA ASP A 211 -2.34 0.82 -13.26
C ASP A 211 -2.68 0.93 -14.75
N GLY A 212 -1.82 0.44 -15.61
CA GLY A 212 -1.89 0.71 -17.05
C GLY A 212 -2.41 -0.47 -17.85
N ASP A 213 -1.49 -1.26 -18.36
CA ASP A 213 -1.77 -2.22 -19.41
C ASP A 213 -2.58 -3.42 -18.92
N PRO A 214 -3.75 -3.71 -19.54
CA PRO A 214 -4.46 -4.92 -19.25
C PRO A 214 -3.62 -6.13 -19.69
N ILE A 215 -3.60 -7.16 -18.84
CA ILE A 215 -2.94 -8.42 -19.12
C ILE A 215 -3.93 -9.58 -19.06
N THR A 216 -3.64 -10.65 -19.78
CA THR A 216 -4.48 -11.84 -19.77
C THR A 216 -4.26 -12.66 -18.49
N THR A 217 -5.23 -13.51 -18.13
CA THR A 217 -5.07 -14.49 -17.04
C THR A 217 -3.88 -15.41 -17.29
N SER A 218 -3.63 -15.78 -18.55
CA SER A 218 -2.48 -16.61 -18.92
C SER A 218 -1.15 -15.88 -18.71
N ASP A 219 -1.08 -14.57 -18.99
CA ASP A 219 0.12 -13.78 -18.70
C ASP A 219 0.36 -13.62 -17.20
N LEU A 220 -0.72 -13.39 -16.43
CA LEU A 220 -0.64 -13.36 -14.97
C LEU A 220 -0.08 -14.68 -14.42
N LEU A 221 -0.55 -15.82 -14.93
CA LEU A 221 -0.04 -17.14 -14.53
C LEU A 221 1.44 -17.35 -14.82
N LYS A 222 1.97 -16.82 -15.92
CA LYS A 222 3.42 -16.88 -16.22
C LYS A 222 4.27 -16.25 -15.12
N HIS A 223 3.74 -15.26 -14.44
CA HIS A 223 4.44 -14.60 -13.32
C HIS A 223 4.26 -15.32 -11.99
N LEU A 224 3.16 -16.04 -11.77
CA LEU A 224 2.78 -16.56 -10.47
C LEU A 224 2.93 -18.05 -10.28
N SER A 225 2.75 -18.85 -11.36
CA SER A 225 2.79 -20.31 -11.30
C SER A 225 4.14 -20.84 -10.82
N GLY A 226 4.10 -21.76 -9.85
CA GLY A 226 5.29 -22.29 -9.18
C GLY A 226 5.81 -21.40 -8.07
N GLY A 227 5.21 -20.23 -7.82
CA GLY A 227 5.54 -19.36 -6.71
C GLY A 227 4.91 -19.76 -5.39
N THR A 228 5.29 -19.05 -4.35
CA THR A 228 4.66 -19.11 -3.02
C THR A 228 4.21 -17.72 -2.62
N TRP A 229 3.09 -17.61 -1.93
CA TRP A 229 2.58 -16.32 -1.47
C TRP A 229 2.56 -16.22 0.05
N ASP A 230 2.70 -15.01 0.54
CA ASP A 230 2.64 -14.68 1.96
C ASP A 230 2.17 -13.22 2.17
N LYS A 231 2.18 -12.78 3.43
CA LYS A 231 1.89 -11.38 3.84
C LYS A 231 0.60 -10.85 3.22
N LEU A 232 -0.52 -11.57 3.44
CA LEU A 232 -1.85 -11.19 2.98
C LEU A 232 -2.45 -10.11 3.90
N ILE A 233 -2.65 -8.91 3.37
CA ILE A 233 -3.13 -7.73 4.08
C ILE A 233 -4.45 -7.25 3.49
N ALA A 234 -5.50 -7.11 4.33
CA ALA A 234 -6.75 -6.48 3.93
C ALA A 234 -6.80 -5.03 4.43
N SER A 235 -6.98 -4.07 3.52
CA SER A 235 -7.04 -2.64 3.84
C SER A 235 -8.15 -1.99 3.04
N GLY A 236 -9.19 -1.50 3.74
CA GLY A 236 -10.41 -1.05 3.08
C GLY A 236 -11.00 -2.15 2.19
N ARG A 237 -11.36 -1.81 0.97
CA ARG A 237 -11.86 -2.78 -0.02
C ARG A 237 -10.77 -3.52 -0.79
N TYR A 238 -9.51 -3.31 -0.43
CA TYR A 238 -8.37 -3.93 -1.11
C TYR A 238 -7.77 -5.05 -0.28
N VAL A 239 -7.16 -6.00 -0.99
CA VAL A 239 -6.33 -7.05 -0.41
C VAL A 239 -5.00 -7.05 -1.17
N ALA A 240 -3.91 -6.96 -0.43
CA ALA A 240 -2.56 -7.00 -1.00
C ALA A 240 -1.82 -8.25 -0.53
N ALA A 241 -1.00 -8.85 -1.40
CA ALA A 241 -0.17 -9.99 -1.07
C ALA A 241 1.12 -9.98 -1.89
N ARG A 242 2.15 -10.64 -1.36
CA ARG A 242 3.42 -10.91 -2.03
C ARG A 242 3.42 -12.33 -2.58
N VAL A 243 3.91 -12.49 -3.81
CA VAL A 243 4.28 -13.77 -4.38
C VAL A 243 5.78 -13.78 -4.64
N LEU A 244 6.46 -14.83 -4.20
CA LEU A 244 7.88 -15.08 -4.45
C LEU A 244 8.00 -16.24 -5.42
N ARG A 245 8.71 -16.03 -6.53
CA ARG A 245 8.99 -17.05 -7.53
C ARG A 245 10.40 -16.87 -8.08
N ASP A 246 11.20 -17.90 -8.04
CA ASP A 246 12.58 -17.91 -8.61
C ASP A 246 13.41 -16.69 -8.16
N GLY A 247 13.26 -16.28 -6.90
CA GLY A 247 13.91 -15.09 -6.33
C GLY A 247 13.30 -13.75 -6.76
N GLN A 248 12.33 -13.76 -7.65
CA GLN A 248 11.58 -12.56 -8.03
C GLN A 248 10.42 -12.31 -7.10
N ARG A 249 10.17 -11.03 -6.82
CA ARG A 249 9.05 -10.57 -6.00
C ARG A 249 7.98 -9.94 -6.89
N VAL A 250 6.74 -10.37 -6.66
CA VAL A 250 5.55 -9.77 -7.26
C VAL A 250 4.63 -9.34 -6.13
N VAL A 251 4.08 -8.13 -6.17
CA VAL A 251 3.00 -7.70 -5.27
C VAL A 251 1.72 -7.58 -6.07
N LEU A 252 0.67 -8.20 -5.56
CA LEU A 252 -0.67 -8.15 -6.12
C LEU A 252 -1.56 -7.31 -5.21
N ILE A 253 -2.32 -6.40 -5.81
CA ILE A 253 -3.34 -5.62 -5.10
C ILE A 253 -4.68 -5.93 -5.77
N GLY A 254 -5.54 -6.65 -5.04
CA GLY A 254 -6.90 -6.99 -5.47
C GLY A 254 -7.92 -6.02 -4.91
N GLU A 255 -8.87 -5.58 -5.73
CA GLU A 255 -10.05 -4.87 -5.28
C GLU A 255 -11.20 -5.86 -5.08
N ILE A 256 -11.84 -5.80 -3.93
CA ILE A 256 -12.93 -6.68 -3.53
C ILE A 256 -14.24 -5.92 -3.57
N ALA A 257 -15.21 -6.46 -4.29
CA ALA A 257 -16.56 -5.91 -4.40
C ALA A 257 -17.60 -6.86 -3.79
N ALA A 258 -18.64 -6.29 -3.22
CA ALA A 258 -19.80 -7.06 -2.80
C ALA A 258 -20.56 -7.61 -4.02
N VAL A 259 -21.09 -8.82 -3.90
CA VAL A 259 -22.00 -9.38 -4.90
C VAL A 259 -23.41 -8.92 -4.56
N PRO A 260 -24.14 -8.31 -5.51
CA PRO A 260 -25.52 -7.87 -5.25
C PRO A 260 -26.42 -9.01 -4.74
N GLY A 261 -27.19 -8.75 -3.69
CA GLY A 261 -28.18 -9.70 -3.15
C GLY A 261 -27.64 -10.72 -2.15
N GLY A 262 -26.41 -10.54 -1.61
CA GLY A 262 -25.90 -11.46 -0.58
C GLY A 262 -24.63 -10.95 0.11
N ASP A 263 -24.16 -11.72 1.10
CA ASP A 263 -22.94 -11.44 1.85
C ASP A 263 -21.66 -11.92 1.13
N ARG A 264 -21.80 -12.37 -0.13
CA ARG A 264 -20.66 -12.85 -0.91
C ARG A 264 -19.86 -11.67 -1.46
N VAL A 265 -18.56 -11.87 -1.53
CA VAL A 265 -17.64 -10.93 -2.16
C VAL A 265 -16.96 -11.58 -3.35
N ARG A 266 -16.51 -10.76 -4.30
CA ARG A 266 -15.75 -11.16 -5.47
C ARG A 266 -14.57 -10.23 -5.67
N ILE A 267 -13.58 -10.72 -6.40
CA ILE A 267 -12.50 -9.87 -6.92
C ILE A 267 -13.08 -9.06 -8.08
N SER A 268 -12.93 -7.74 -8.08
CA SER A 268 -13.35 -6.87 -9.18
C SER A 268 -12.17 -6.40 -10.03
N GLN A 269 -10.99 -6.30 -9.44
CA GLN A 269 -9.76 -5.93 -10.12
C GLN A 269 -8.56 -6.60 -9.47
N VAL A 270 -7.55 -6.95 -10.26
CA VAL A 270 -6.22 -7.34 -9.79
C VAL A 270 -5.18 -6.47 -10.49
N ARG A 271 -4.35 -5.80 -9.72
CA ARG A 271 -3.17 -5.07 -10.21
C ARG A 271 -1.93 -5.85 -9.80
N MET A 272 -1.11 -6.18 -10.78
CA MET A 272 0.16 -6.86 -10.56
C MET A 272 1.32 -5.85 -10.66
N PHE A 273 2.15 -5.81 -9.65
CA PHE A 273 3.38 -5.04 -9.63
C PHE A 273 4.54 -6.03 -9.59
N ALA A 274 5.36 -5.99 -10.62
CA ALA A 274 6.56 -6.82 -10.74
C ALA A 274 7.70 -5.96 -11.26
N GLU A 275 8.91 -6.33 -10.92
CA GLU A 275 10.07 -5.73 -11.57
C GLU A 275 10.11 -6.17 -13.03
N VAL A 276 10.08 -5.22 -13.94
CA VAL A 276 10.33 -5.50 -15.36
C VAL A 276 11.83 -5.75 -15.50
N ALA A 277 12.21 -6.95 -15.91
CA ALA A 277 13.60 -7.23 -16.22
C ALA A 277 14.11 -6.25 -17.30
N PRO A 278 15.31 -5.67 -17.14
CA PRO A 278 15.88 -4.83 -18.18
C PRO A 278 16.07 -5.69 -19.45
N GLY A 279 15.27 -5.44 -20.48
CA GLY A 279 15.34 -6.15 -21.77
C GLY A 279 14.03 -6.68 -22.35
N ALA A 280 12.89 -6.60 -21.64
CA ALA A 280 11.62 -7.17 -22.13
C ALA A 280 10.79 -6.22 -23.04
N SER A 281 11.24 -5.01 -23.32
CA SER A 281 10.47 -3.99 -24.04
C SER A 281 10.82 -3.87 -25.56
N ASP A 282 11.68 -4.71 -26.10
CA ASP A 282 12.14 -4.58 -27.51
C ASP A 282 11.56 -5.62 -28.49
N VAL A 283 10.45 -6.26 -28.15
CA VAL A 283 9.77 -7.16 -29.13
C VAL A 283 8.35 -6.69 -29.35
N ARG A 284 8.19 -5.54 -30.00
CA ARG A 284 7.04 -5.17 -30.83
C ARG A 284 7.56 -4.52 -32.10
N THR A 285 7.89 -5.34 -33.10
CA THR A 285 7.84 -4.98 -34.51
C THR A 285 6.49 -5.38 -35.07
#